data_9c9e4b0ff5b5f2beef0e4964982e6ab8
#
_entry.id   9c9e4b0ff5b5f2beef0e4964982e6ab8
#
_cell.length_a   1.000
_cell.length_b   1.000
_cell.length_c   1.000
_cell.angle_alpha   90.00
_cell.angle_beta   90.00
_cell.angle_gamma   90.00
#
_symmetry.space_group_name_H-M   'P 1'
#
loop_
_entity.id
_entity.type
_entity.pdbx_description
1 polymer ?
#
loop_
_entity_poly.entity_id
_entity_poly.type
_entity_poly.pdbx_seq_one_letter_code
_entity_poly.pdbx_strand_id
1 'polypeptide(L)'
;VKSGAYPNHGDAYEGTKSLVHFFEDKGYQVALAGKGHIAPRSVYPFKKIGVEAKDDSGASTFGIEAVSDFIEDNQDKPFFLVIASHNTHGPWTRGDRSKYSAEDINVPSFMVDTPQFRNDLVRYYAEISDLDHEVGLVNLALEKYNQKDETIFIFTSEHGAGMPFAKFTTYDAGLKVAFIMRWPQNLVAN
;
A
#
# COMPACT_ATOMS: atom_id res chain seq x y z
N VAL A 1 -10.79 -16.39 -7.76
CA VAL A 1 -11.71 -17.44 -8.15
C VAL A 1 -11.69 -18.59 -7.16
N LYS A 2 -10.52 -19.17 -6.80
CA LYS A 2 -10.45 -20.26 -5.80
C LYS A 2 -10.84 -19.84 -4.39
N SER A 3 -10.59 -18.58 -4.02
CA SER A 3 -10.92 -18.02 -2.70
C SER A 3 -12.35 -17.51 -2.56
N GLY A 4 -13.08 -17.34 -3.67
CA GLY A 4 -14.43 -16.74 -3.67
C GLY A 4 -14.45 -15.22 -3.83
N ALA A 5 -13.40 -14.51 -3.46
CA ALA A 5 -13.32 -13.04 -3.51
C ALA A 5 -13.04 -12.52 -4.94
N TYR A 6 -13.81 -12.93 -5.92
CA TYR A 6 -13.66 -12.46 -7.32
C TYR A 6 -14.58 -11.28 -7.68
N PRO A 7 -15.77 -11.09 -7.09
CA PRO A 7 -16.51 -9.84 -7.28
C PRO A 7 -15.85 -8.70 -6.51
N ASN A 8 -15.97 -7.49 -7.00
CA ASN A 8 -15.58 -6.31 -6.21
C ASN A 8 -16.39 -6.29 -4.90
N HIS A 9 -15.72 -6.07 -3.77
CA HIS A 9 -16.28 -6.20 -2.42
C HIS A 9 -16.81 -7.61 -2.04
N GLY A 10 -16.39 -8.64 -2.78
CA GLY A 10 -16.74 -10.02 -2.47
C GLY A 10 -15.93 -10.59 -1.32
N ASP A 11 -16.57 -11.43 -0.51
CA ASP A 11 -15.92 -12.14 0.59
C ASP A 11 -15.20 -13.39 0.09
N ALA A 12 -14.11 -13.75 0.75
CA ALA A 12 -13.50 -15.06 0.56
C ALA A 12 -14.38 -16.15 1.19
N TYR A 13 -14.32 -17.37 0.63
CA TYR A 13 -15.01 -18.50 1.22
C TYR A 13 -14.50 -18.79 2.63
N GLU A 14 -15.40 -19.03 3.55
CA GLU A 14 -15.09 -19.49 4.90
C GLU A 14 -14.18 -20.73 4.86
N GLY A 15 -13.23 -20.80 5.78
CA GLY A 15 -12.23 -21.86 5.83
C GLY A 15 -11.06 -21.71 4.86
N THR A 16 -11.05 -20.69 4.00
CA THR A 16 -9.86 -20.36 3.21
C THR A 16 -8.73 -19.90 4.14
N LYS A 17 -7.55 -20.51 4.02
CA LYS A 17 -6.37 -20.03 4.75
C LYS A 17 -5.70 -18.89 3.99
N SER A 18 -5.51 -17.76 4.68
CA SER A 18 -4.74 -16.62 4.20
C SER A 18 -3.29 -16.66 4.70
N LEU A 19 -2.46 -15.75 4.22
CA LEU A 19 -1.08 -15.59 4.73
C LEU A 19 -1.03 -15.40 6.25
N VAL A 20 -2.04 -14.77 6.86
CA VAL A 20 -2.11 -14.59 8.31
C VAL A 20 -1.96 -15.92 9.03
N HIS A 21 -2.78 -16.92 8.67
CA HIS A 21 -2.74 -18.24 9.28
C HIS A 21 -1.38 -18.93 9.12
N PHE A 22 -0.79 -18.83 7.92
CA PHE A 22 0.51 -19.46 7.65
C PHE A 22 1.66 -18.82 8.44
N PHE A 23 1.63 -17.50 8.62
CA PHE A 23 2.64 -16.80 9.40
C PHE A 23 2.43 -17.02 10.91
N GLU A 24 1.19 -16.96 11.40
CA GLU A 24 0.88 -17.26 12.79
C GLU A 24 1.26 -18.71 13.16
N ASP A 25 0.99 -19.69 12.30
CA ASP A 25 1.41 -21.10 12.46
C ASP A 25 2.94 -21.26 12.57
N LYS A 26 3.70 -20.27 12.09
CA LYS A 26 5.18 -20.21 12.20
C LYS A 26 5.67 -19.34 13.36
N GLY A 27 4.78 -18.84 14.20
CA GLY A 27 5.12 -18.03 15.36
C GLY A 27 5.37 -16.54 15.07
N TYR A 28 5.01 -16.06 13.87
CA TYR A 28 5.11 -14.65 13.54
C TYR A 28 4.03 -13.82 14.25
N GLN A 29 4.39 -12.62 14.65
CA GLN A 29 3.43 -11.59 15.03
C GLN A 29 2.84 -10.96 13.76
N VAL A 30 1.51 -11.04 13.57
CA VAL A 30 0.88 -10.60 12.33
C VAL A 30 0.01 -9.38 12.57
N ALA A 31 0.20 -8.32 11.80
CA ALA A 31 -0.59 -7.10 11.92
C ALA A 31 -0.88 -6.43 10.55
N LEU A 32 -1.92 -5.60 10.57
CA LEU A 32 -2.33 -4.75 9.45
C LEU A 32 -2.49 -3.31 9.96
N ALA A 33 -1.73 -2.39 9.36
CA ALA A 33 -1.91 -0.95 9.52
C ALA A 33 -2.59 -0.36 8.28
N GLY A 34 -3.46 0.64 8.47
CA GLY A 34 -4.14 1.33 7.39
C GLY A 34 -5.36 0.61 6.84
N LYS A 35 -5.57 0.70 5.52
CA LYS A 35 -6.76 0.21 4.83
C LYS A 35 -6.94 -1.30 5.00
N GLY A 36 -8.13 -1.71 5.44
CA GLY A 36 -8.50 -3.12 5.56
C GLY A 36 -9.79 -3.39 4.80
N HIS A 37 -9.68 -3.63 3.49
CA HIS A 37 -10.83 -3.91 2.61
C HIS A 37 -10.83 -5.38 2.17
N ILE A 38 -10.74 -6.26 3.15
CA ILE A 38 -10.68 -7.72 3.01
C ILE A 38 -11.65 -8.37 3.99
N ALA A 39 -12.36 -9.40 3.54
CA ALA A 39 -13.37 -10.10 4.33
C ALA A 39 -13.51 -11.58 3.90
N PRO A 40 -14.01 -12.46 4.75
CA PRO A 40 -14.43 -12.22 6.13
C PRO A 40 -13.23 -12.20 7.11
N ARG A 41 -13.49 -11.74 8.34
CA ARG A 41 -12.44 -11.67 9.37
C ARG A 41 -11.88 -13.05 9.75
N SER A 42 -12.67 -14.10 9.64
CA SER A 42 -12.25 -15.49 9.89
C SER A 42 -11.17 -15.95 8.90
N VAL A 43 -11.17 -15.41 7.69
CA VAL A 43 -10.14 -15.69 6.65
C VAL A 43 -8.96 -14.75 6.77
N TYR A 44 -9.17 -13.51 7.21
CA TYR A 44 -8.14 -12.48 7.35
C TYR A 44 -8.10 -11.93 8.78
N PRO A 45 -7.68 -12.76 9.77
CA PRO A 45 -7.74 -12.39 11.18
C PRO A 45 -6.63 -11.44 11.64
N PHE A 46 -6.18 -10.53 10.79
CA PHE A 46 -5.16 -9.55 11.14
C PHE A 46 -5.46 -8.81 12.45
N LYS A 47 -4.46 -8.68 13.31
CA LYS A 47 -4.47 -7.68 14.36
C LYS A 47 -4.37 -6.30 13.69
N LYS A 48 -5.44 -5.51 13.72
CA LYS A 48 -5.37 -4.12 13.27
C LYS A 48 -4.61 -3.27 14.27
N ILE A 49 -3.65 -2.49 13.78
CA ILE A 49 -2.86 -1.54 14.56
C ILE A 49 -3.05 -0.13 14.01
N GLY A 50 -2.90 0.87 14.88
CA GLY A 50 -3.21 2.25 14.57
C GLY A 50 -4.71 2.52 14.52
N VAL A 51 -5.08 3.73 14.86
CA VAL A 51 -6.43 4.24 14.63
C VAL A 51 -6.39 4.84 13.23
N GLU A 52 -7.34 4.47 12.38
CA GLU A 52 -7.55 5.18 11.13
C GLU A 52 -7.86 6.66 11.45
N ALA A 53 -6.82 7.48 11.54
CA ALA A 53 -7.02 8.91 11.60
C ALA A 53 -7.56 9.35 10.24
N LYS A 54 -8.66 10.04 10.21
CA LYS A 54 -9.15 10.68 9.00
C LYS A 54 -8.46 12.03 8.89
N ASP A 55 -7.85 12.29 7.75
CA ASP A 55 -7.40 13.63 7.42
C ASP A 55 -8.59 14.56 7.09
N ASP A 56 -8.33 15.83 6.82
CA ASP A 56 -9.35 16.82 6.49
C ASP A 56 -10.16 16.46 5.23
N SER A 57 -9.68 15.55 4.40
CA SER A 57 -10.40 14.99 3.24
C SER A 57 -11.29 13.80 3.59
N GLY A 58 -11.23 13.31 4.83
CA GLY A 58 -11.90 12.11 5.30
C GLY A 58 -11.20 10.80 4.90
N ALA A 59 -10.00 10.87 4.32
CA ALA A 59 -9.20 9.71 3.98
C ALA A 59 -8.42 9.20 5.20
N SER A 60 -8.37 7.89 5.37
CA SER A 60 -7.65 7.27 6.47
C SER A 60 -6.14 7.24 6.21
N THR A 61 -5.36 7.39 7.28
CA THR A 61 -3.91 7.15 7.28
C THR A 61 -3.61 5.87 8.05
N PHE A 62 -2.42 5.30 7.86
CA PHE A 62 -2.05 4.08 8.60
C PHE A 62 -1.47 4.34 9.98
N GLY A 63 -1.19 5.58 10.37
CA GLY A 63 -0.60 5.93 11.68
C GLY A 63 0.80 5.38 11.86
N ILE A 64 1.82 6.16 11.49
CA ILE A 64 3.23 5.73 11.55
C ILE A 64 3.69 5.40 12.97
N GLU A 65 3.14 6.05 13.98
CA GLU A 65 3.42 5.81 15.39
C GLU A 65 3.09 4.35 15.77
N ALA A 66 1.90 3.87 15.38
CA ALA A 66 1.50 2.50 15.67
C ALA A 66 2.33 1.45 14.91
N VAL A 67 2.82 1.79 13.73
CA VAL A 67 3.79 0.97 12.98
C VAL A 67 5.13 0.92 13.72
N SER A 68 5.61 2.07 14.19
CA SER A 68 6.85 2.20 14.96
C SER A 68 6.77 1.41 16.26
N ASP A 69 5.69 1.55 17.01
CA ASP A 69 5.44 0.83 18.27
C ASP A 69 5.37 -0.68 18.05
N PHE A 70 4.70 -1.11 16.97
CA PHE A 70 4.63 -2.54 16.63
C PHE A 70 6.02 -3.13 16.31
N ILE A 71 6.87 -2.40 15.60
CA ILE A 71 8.24 -2.84 15.30
C ILE A 71 9.06 -2.89 16.60
N GLU A 72 8.92 -1.89 17.47
CA GLU A 72 9.57 -1.83 18.77
C GLU A 72 9.21 -3.02 19.67
N ASP A 73 7.92 -3.34 19.77
CA ASP A 73 7.40 -4.43 20.60
C ASP A 73 7.79 -5.83 20.12
N ASN A 74 8.26 -5.93 18.88
CA ASN A 74 8.56 -7.22 18.23
C ASN A 74 10.01 -7.34 17.73
N GLN A 75 10.95 -6.58 18.30
CA GLN A 75 12.37 -6.63 17.92
C GLN A 75 12.99 -8.03 18.07
N ASP A 76 12.52 -8.78 19.07
CA ASP A 76 13.03 -10.14 19.40
C ASP A 76 12.14 -11.26 18.83
N LYS A 77 11.17 -10.94 17.97
CA LYS A 77 10.21 -11.89 17.42
C LYS A 77 10.06 -11.71 15.91
N PRO A 78 9.86 -12.79 15.15
CA PRO A 78 9.52 -12.63 13.75
C PRO A 78 8.15 -11.96 13.61
N PHE A 79 8.03 -11.03 12.66
CA PHE A 79 6.76 -10.36 12.37
C PHE A 79 6.43 -10.36 10.88
N PHE A 80 5.13 -10.33 10.58
CA PHE A 80 4.57 -10.08 9.26
C PHE A 80 3.64 -8.88 9.35
N LEU A 81 4.09 -7.73 8.87
CA LEU A 81 3.36 -6.49 8.92
C LEU A 81 2.92 -6.07 7.52
N VAL A 82 1.63 -5.89 7.33
CA VAL A 82 1.06 -5.28 6.12
C VAL A 82 0.72 -3.84 6.42
N ILE A 83 1.22 -2.92 5.60
CA ILE A 83 0.91 -1.49 5.68
C ILE A 83 0.19 -1.12 4.39
N ALA A 84 -1.10 -0.86 4.49
CA ALA A 84 -1.97 -0.57 3.37
C ALA A 84 -2.32 0.92 3.35
N SER A 85 -1.52 1.70 2.62
CA SER A 85 -1.78 3.12 2.41
C SER A 85 -3.07 3.34 1.61
N HIS A 86 -3.72 4.48 1.84
CA HIS A 86 -4.80 4.97 0.98
C HIS A 86 -4.29 5.72 -0.26
N ASN A 87 -3.03 6.13 -0.25
CA ASN A 87 -2.41 6.73 -1.42
C ASN A 87 -2.16 5.64 -2.48
N THR A 88 -2.50 5.82 -3.70
CA THR A 88 -3.02 6.99 -4.43
C THR A 88 -4.49 6.79 -4.83
N HIS A 89 -5.38 6.57 -3.88
CA HIS A 89 -6.81 6.40 -4.18
C HIS A 89 -7.49 7.77 -4.33
N GLY A 90 -8.28 7.94 -5.38
CA GLY A 90 -9.07 9.16 -5.56
C GLY A 90 -10.13 9.38 -4.47
N PRO A 91 -10.51 10.64 -4.20
CA PRO A 91 -10.04 11.87 -4.84
C PRO A 91 -8.62 12.22 -4.39
N TRP A 92 -7.80 12.70 -5.33
CA TRP A 92 -6.40 13.04 -5.07
C TRP A 92 -6.31 14.41 -4.40
N THR A 93 -6.31 14.41 -3.08
CA THR A 93 -6.35 15.62 -2.26
C THR A 93 -5.09 15.85 -1.45
N ARG A 94 -4.22 14.84 -1.37
CA ARG A 94 -2.99 14.83 -0.58
C ARG A 94 -1.76 15.23 -1.38
N GLY A 95 -0.66 15.38 -0.65
CA GLY A 95 0.64 15.70 -1.23
C GLY A 95 0.77 17.16 -1.67
N ASP A 96 2.01 17.54 -1.91
CA ASP A 96 2.37 18.91 -2.32
C ASP A 96 2.32 19.06 -3.83
N ARG A 97 1.24 19.63 -4.33
CA ARG A 97 1.01 19.88 -5.76
C ARG A 97 1.96 20.91 -6.35
N SER A 98 2.56 21.78 -5.52
CA SER A 98 3.48 22.82 -6.00
C SER A 98 4.77 22.27 -6.59
N LYS A 99 5.06 20.99 -6.33
CA LYS A 99 6.21 20.27 -6.91
C LYS A 99 6.05 19.90 -8.38
N TYR A 100 4.85 20.05 -8.93
CA TYR A 100 4.51 19.59 -10.27
C TYR A 100 3.84 20.69 -11.09
N SER A 101 4.30 20.88 -12.34
CA SER A 101 3.66 21.76 -13.32
C SER A 101 2.84 20.93 -14.32
N ALA A 102 1.62 21.34 -14.61
CA ALA A 102 0.78 20.69 -15.61
C ALA A 102 1.42 20.71 -17.03
N GLU A 103 2.30 21.68 -17.30
CA GLU A 103 3.03 21.81 -18.57
C GLU A 103 4.10 20.72 -18.72
N ASP A 104 4.75 20.34 -17.61
CA ASP A 104 5.82 19.35 -17.58
C ASP A 104 5.30 17.90 -17.47
N ILE A 105 4.00 17.70 -17.22
CA ILE A 105 3.42 16.37 -17.12
C ILE A 105 3.44 15.64 -18.46
N ASN A 106 4.04 14.46 -18.46
CA ASN A 106 3.95 13.55 -19.60
C ASN A 106 2.65 12.75 -19.55
N VAL A 107 1.70 13.10 -20.42
CA VAL A 107 0.42 12.40 -20.51
C VAL A 107 0.62 11.06 -21.21
N PRO A 108 0.17 9.92 -20.62
CA PRO A 108 0.26 8.62 -21.29
C PRO A 108 -0.41 8.63 -22.66
N SER A 109 0.21 7.99 -23.66
CA SER A 109 -0.22 8.05 -25.06
C SER A 109 -1.64 7.48 -25.32
N PHE A 110 -2.17 6.69 -24.40
CA PHE A 110 -3.53 6.13 -24.46
C PHE A 110 -4.58 7.00 -23.79
N MET A 111 -4.18 8.16 -23.26
CA MET A 111 -5.05 9.13 -22.59
C MET A 111 -5.27 10.36 -23.49
N VAL A 112 -6.40 11.02 -23.29
CA VAL A 112 -6.68 12.30 -23.97
C VAL A 112 -5.99 13.42 -23.23
N ASP A 113 -5.10 14.13 -23.93
CA ASP A 113 -4.37 15.26 -23.36
C ASP A 113 -5.27 16.51 -23.33
N THR A 114 -5.73 16.85 -22.15
CA THR A 114 -6.52 18.06 -21.89
C THR A 114 -5.96 18.82 -20.68
N PRO A 115 -6.18 20.14 -20.57
CA PRO A 115 -5.76 20.90 -19.38
C PRO A 115 -6.32 20.31 -18.07
N GLN A 116 -7.56 19.83 -18.08
CA GLN A 116 -8.18 19.21 -16.91
C GLN A 116 -7.43 17.91 -16.52
N PHE A 117 -7.17 17.04 -17.50
CA PHE A 117 -6.50 15.77 -17.22
C PHE A 117 -5.05 15.98 -16.73
N ARG A 118 -4.34 16.98 -17.29
CA ARG A 118 -3.01 17.36 -16.79
C ARG A 118 -3.04 17.82 -15.33
N ASN A 119 -4.05 18.61 -14.94
CA ASN A 119 -4.24 19.02 -13.55
C ASN A 119 -4.60 17.83 -12.63
N ASP A 120 -5.34 16.85 -13.11
CA ASP A 120 -5.63 15.64 -12.36
C ASP A 120 -4.35 14.78 -12.18
N LEU A 121 -3.49 14.71 -13.20
CA LEU A 121 -2.19 14.07 -13.09
C LEU A 121 -1.25 14.79 -12.10
N VAL A 122 -1.26 16.12 -12.04
CA VAL A 122 -0.51 16.89 -11.00
C VAL A 122 -0.93 16.45 -9.60
N ARG A 123 -2.23 16.31 -9.37
CA ARG A 123 -2.77 15.84 -8.07
C ARG A 123 -2.34 14.40 -7.78
N TYR A 124 -2.43 13.52 -8.77
CA TYR A 124 -2.03 12.12 -8.66
C TYR A 124 -0.54 11.98 -8.35
N TYR A 125 0.33 12.75 -9.01
CA TYR A 125 1.77 12.75 -8.77
C TYR A 125 2.13 13.29 -7.38
N ALA A 126 1.39 14.29 -6.91
CA ALA A 126 1.55 14.78 -5.54
C ALA A 126 1.27 13.68 -4.51
N GLU A 127 0.23 12.87 -4.71
CA GLU A 127 -0.05 11.73 -3.83
C GLU A 127 0.97 10.58 -3.98
N ILE A 128 1.56 10.37 -5.15
CA ILE A 128 2.68 9.43 -5.30
C ILE A 128 3.85 9.87 -4.43
N SER A 129 4.17 11.17 -4.42
CA SER A 129 5.24 11.68 -3.55
C SER A 129 4.92 11.56 -2.07
N ASP A 130 3.65 11.68 -1.70
CA ASP A 130 3.20 11.46 -0.32
C ASP A 130 3.32 9.96 0.06
N LEU A 131 2.94 9.06 -0.84
CA LEU A 131 3.16 7.61 -0.67
C LEU A 131 4.65 7.26 -0.51
N ASP A 132 5.52 7.87 -1.32
CA ASP A 132 6.97 7.67 -1.21
C ASP A 132 7.50 8.15 0.15
N HIS A 133 7.00 9.27 0.63
CA HIS A 133 7.29 9.75 1.99
C HIS A 133 6.83 8.76 3.07
N GLU A 134 5.63 8.19 2.97
CA GLU A 134 5.13 7.14 3.87
C GLU A 134 6.07 5.91 3.88
N VAL A 135 6.51 5.47 2.72
CA VAL A 135 7.52 4.38 2.59
C VAL A 135 8.82 4.76 3.28
N GLY A 136 9.25 6.00 3.14
CA GLY A 136 10.42 6.55 3.84
C GLY A 136 10.29 6.46 5.35
N LEU A 137 9.14 6.86 5.91
CA LEU A 137 8.88 6.79 7.35
C LEU A 137 8.93 5.35 7.89
N VAL A 138 8.39 4.39 7.16
CA VAL A 138 8.47 2.95 7.54
C VAL A 138 9.92 2.47 7.55
N ASN A 139 10.71 2.85 6.54
CA ASN A 139 12.13 2.52 6.49
C ASN A 139 12.92 3.12 7.68
N LEU A 140 12.61 4.36 8.06
CA LEU A 140 13.21 5.00 9.24
C LEU A 140 12.82 4.28 10.55
N ALA A 141 11.58 3.80 10.67
CA ALA A 141 11.16 3.01 11.83
C ALA A 141 11.94 1.68 11.91
N LEU A 142 12.09 0.96 10.79
CA LEU A 142 12.91 -0.26 10.74
C LEU A 142 14.38 0.01 11.11
N GLU A 143 14.94 1.12 10.64
CA GLU A 143 16.33 1.53 10.94
C GLU A 143 16.49 1.87 12.41
N LYS A 144 15.57 2.63 12.99
CA LYS A 144 15.57 3.03 14.41
C LYS A 144 15.67 1.83 15.35
N TYR A 145 15.01 0.72 15.01
CA TYR A 145 14.98 -0.48 15.83
C TYR A 145 15.89 -1.60 15.33
N ASN A 146 16.85 -1.30 14.44
CA ASN A 146 17.81 -2.25 13.85
C ASN A 146 17.17 -3.45 13.13
N GLN A 147 15.97 -3.27 12.59
CA GLN A 147 15.25 -4.31 11.85
C GLN A 147 15.41 -4.23 10.33
N LYS A 148 16.07 -3.18 9.81
CA LYS A 148 16.18 -2.90 8.38
C LYS A 148 16.88 -4.02 7.60
N ASP A 149 17.95 -4.58 8.16
CA ASP A 149 18.76 -5.61 7.51
C ASP A 149 18.23 -7.03 7.77
N GLU A 150 17.35 -7.19 8.75
CA GLU A 150 16.70 -8.45 9.10
C GLU A 150 15.28 -8.57 8.50
N THR A 151 14.82 -7.56 7.75
CA THR A 151 13.46 -7.50 7.20
C THR A 151 13.46 -7.58 5.68
N ILE A 152 12.70 -8.51 5.14
CA ILE A 152 12.29 -8.48 3.72
C ILE A 152 11.24 -7.39 3.58
N PHE A 153 11.60 -6.31 2.88
CA PHE A 153 10.71 -5.21 2.61
C PHE A 153 10.18 -5.30 1.18
N ILE A 154 8.85 -5.36 1.04
CA ILE A 154 8.17 -5.43 -0.26
C ILE A 154 7.25 -4.22 -0.40
N PHE A 155 7.45 -3.44 -1.45
CA PHE A 155 6.49 -2.44 -1.91
C PHE A 155 5.78 -2.95 -3.15
N THR A 156 4.45 -2.88 -3.15
CA THR A 156 3.65 -3.25 -4.32
C THR A 156 2.39 -2.39 -4.41
N SER A 157 1.88 -2.19 -5.62
CA SER A 157 0.54 -1.63 -5.81
C SER A 157 -0.48 -2.76 -6.04
N GLU A 158 -1.74 -2.51 -5.71
CA GLU A 158 -2.83 -3.47 -5.86
C GLU A 158 -3.22 -3.66 -7.34
N HIS A 159 -3.28 -2.57 -8.09
CA HIS A 159 -3.67 -2.49 -9.50
C HIS A 159 -3.17 -1.17 -10.10
N GLY A 160 -3.53 -0.90 -11.35
CA GLY A 160 -3.24 0.38 -12.00
C GLY A 160 -4.01 1.57 -11.43
N ALA A 161 -3.67 2.76 -11.88
CA ALA A 161 -4.24 4.02 -11.42
C ALA A 161 -5.76 4.10 -11.57
N GLY A 162 -6.43 4.88 -10.72
CA GLY A 162 -7.87 5.16 -10.80
C GLY A 162 -8.24 6.09 -11.96
N MET A 163 -7.80 5.73 -13.18
CA MET A 163 -7.93 6.53 -14.39
C MET A 163 -8.61 5.72 -15.49
N PRO A 164 -9.12 6.37 -16.57
CA PRO A 164 -9.66 5.67 -17.74
C PRO A 164 -8.64 4.65 -18.28
N PHE A 165 -9.12 3.52 -18.78
CA PHE A 165 -8.33 2.41 -19.33
C PHE A 165 -7.32 1.76 -18.37
N ALA A 166 -7.34 2.10 -17.08
CA ALA A 166 -6.49 1.51 -16.05
C ALA A 166 -7.33 0.71 -15.05
N LYS A 167 -7.56 1.20 -13.84
CA LYS A 167 -8.35 0.49 -12.81
C LYS A 167 -9.67 -0.06 -13.38
N PHE A 168 -10.05 -1.28 -12.99
CA PHE A 168 -11.22 -2.03 -13.46
C PHE A 168 -11.15 -2.52 -14.92
N THR A 169 -10.01 -2.45 -15.56
CA THR A 169 -9.83 -2.98 -16.92
C THR A 169 -8.76 -4.06 -16.97
N THR A 170 -8.77 -4.83 -18.06
CA THR A 170 -7.75 -5.84 -18.34
C THR A 170 -6.65 -5.34 -19.29
N TYR A 171 -6.59 -4.03 -19.53
CA TYR A 171 -5.48 -3.42 -20.23
C TYR A 171 -4.21 -3.40 -19.36
N ASP A 172 -3.06 -3.30 -19.99
CA ASP A 172 -1.75 -3.23 -19.29
C ASP A 172 -1.74 -2.19 -18.17
N ALA A 173 -2.31 -1.01 -18.42
CA ALA A 173 -2.38 0.06 -17.42
C ALA A 173 -3.24 -0.29 -16.19
N GLY A 174 -4.15 -1.26 -16.31
CA GLY A 174 -4.96 -1.77 -15.20
C GLY A 174 -4.30 -2.94 -14.47
N LEU A 175 -3.48 -3.74 -15.17
CA LEU A 175 -2.91 -4.98 -14.66
C LEU A 175 -1.46 -4.82 -14.15
N LYS A 176 -0.69 -3.90 -14.74
CA LYS A 176 0.68 -3.63 -14.27
C LYS A 176 0.68 -3.01 -12.88
N VAL A 177 1.43 -3.62 -12.00
CA VAL A 177 1.64 -3.15 -10.63
C VAL A 177 3.11 -2.85 -10.40
N ALA A 178 3.41 -1.90 -9.52
CA ALA A 178 4.75 -1.73 -9.01
C ALA A 178 5.10 -2.93 -8.13
N PHE A 179 6.33 -3.40 -8.22
CA PHE A 179 6.86 -4.40 -7.31
C PHE A 179 8.34 -4.13 -7.07
N ILE A 180 8.69 -3.75 -5.84
CA ILE A 180 10.06 -3.50 -5.40
C ILE A 180 10.30 -4.35 -4.17
N MET A 181 11.41 -5.09 -4.15
CA MET A 181 11.81 -5.92 -3.03
C MET A 181 13.22 -5.54 -2.56
N ARG A 182 13.37 -5.36 -1.27
CA ARG A 182 14.67 -5.32 -0.60
C ARG A 182 14.76 -6.56 0.30
N TRP A 183 15.75 -7.40 0.03
CA TRP A 183 16.07 -8.56 0.85
C TRP A 183 17.56 -8.57 1.11
N PRO A 184 18.00 -7.92 2.20
CA PRO A 184 19.41 -7.82 2.54
C PRO A 184 20.09 -9.18 2.57
N GLN A 185 21.36 -9.23 2.18
CA GLN A 185 22.18 -10.44 2.10
C GLN A 185 21.75 -11.49 1.05
N ASN A 186 20.55 -11.42 0.48
CA ASN A 186 20.02 -12.40 -0.47
C ASN A 186 19.75 -11.84 -1.86
N LEU A 187 19.53 -10.54 -2.00
CA LEU A 187 19.36 -9.88 -3.29
C LEU A 187 20.44 -8.82 -3.51
N VAL A 188 21.06 -8.86 -4.68
CA VAL A 188 21.94 -7.79 -5.15
C VAL A 188 21.08 -6.71 -5.81
N ALA A 189 21.35 -5.45 -5.51
CA ALA A 189 20.68 -4.33 -6.17
C ALA A 189 21.02 -4.32 -7.68
N ASN A 190 20.01 -4.19 -8.53
CA ASN A 190 20.14 -4.01 -9.97
C ASN A 190 20.00 -2.53 -10.33
#